data_e9c72c41e76aab768aed6c0576c3e69c
#
_entry.id   e9c72c41e76aab768aed6c0576c3e69c
#
_cell.length_a   1.000
_cell.length_b   1.000
_cell.length_c   1.000
_cell.angle_alpha   90.00
_cell.angle_beta   90.00
_cell.angle_gamma   90.00
#
_symmetry.space_group_name_H-M   'P 1'
#
loop_
_entity.id
_entity.type
_entity.pdbx_description
1 polymer ?
#
loop_
_entity_poly.entity_id
_entity_poly.type
_entity_poly.pdbx_seq_one_letter_code
_entity_poly.pdbx_strand_id
1 'polypeptide(L)'
;MTTVRLTNRASIYDSGLPDPVDFGAYQHAPEELPTDVLQFLLPSRYCEVDSELLAFAWARFGQTPLGWARGPAICDFVHERIRFDYNQARSTRSALQGFHEQTGVCRDFAHLAVTLCRCMNIPARYATGYLGDIGIPPVRFPMDFSAWFEVYPAGTR
;
A
#
# COMPACT_ATOMS: atom_id res chain seq x y z
N MET A 1 27.14 20.03 15.73
CA MET A 1 26.21 19.02 15.18
C MET A 1 27.01 17.77 14.89
N THR A 2 26.55 16.62 15.41
CA THR A 2 27.18 15.32 15.12
C THR A 2 26.50 14.76 13.88
N THR A 3 27.25 14.51 12.81
CA THR A 3 26.71 13.95 11.57
C THR A 3 26.84 12.44 11.61
N VAL A 4 25.73 11.71 11.43
CA VAL A 4 25.73 10.27 11.22
C VAL A 4 25.60 10.01 9.72
N ARG A 5 26.55 9.25 9.16
CA ARG A 5 26.53 8.81 7.77
C ARG A 5 26.32 7.31 7.72
N LEU A 6 25.24 6.88 7.10
CA LEU A 6 24.97 5.47 6.80
C LEU A 6 25.23 5.24 5.32
N THR A 7 25.98 4.19 4.99
CA THR A 7 26.30 3.84 3.60
C THR A 7 26.02 2.35 3.42
N ASN A 8 25.21 2.02 2.43
CA ASN A 8 25.01 0.67 1.96
C ASN A 8 25.36 0.58 0.47
N ARG A 9 25.94 -0.53 0.05
CA ARG A 9 26.21 -0.83 -1.35
C ARG A 9 25.82 -2.27 -1.60
N ALA A 10 24.86 -2.47 -2.50
CA ALA A 10 24.37 -3.78 -2.89
C ALA A 10 24.25 -3.86 -4.41
N SER A 11 24.41 -5.07 -4.95
CA SER A 11 24.04 -5.39 -6.33
C SER A 11 22.88 -6.35 -6.27
N ILE A 12 21.81 -6.01 -6.98
CA ILE A 12 20.57 -6.79 -6.99
C ILE A 12 20.39 -7.25 -8.43
N TYR A 13 20.10 -8.55 -8.58
CA TYR A 13 19.70 -9.12 -9.85
C TYR A 13 18.19 -9.24 -9.88
N ASP A 14 17.59 -8.61 -10.88
CA ASP A 14 16.16 -8.75 -11.18
C ASP A 14 15.99 -9.61 -12.42
N SER A 15 15.05 -10.55 -12.38
CA SER A 15 14.78 -11.46 -13.49
C SER A 15 14.11 -10.77 -14.69
N GLY A 16 13.51 -9.60 -14.48
CA GLY A 16 12.67 -8.91 -15.46
C GLY A 16 11.36 -9.62 -15.77
N LEU A 17 11.04 -10.69 -15.04
CA LEU A 17 9.79 -11.41 -15.22
C LEU A 17 8.69 -10.76 -14.36
N PRO A 18 7.45 -10.65 -14.89
CA PRO A 18 6.32 -10.19 -14.09
C PRO A 18 6.03 -11.17 -12.95
N ASP A 19 5.58 -10.64 -11.83
CA ASP A 19 5.10 -11.46 -10.73
C ASP A 19 3.90 -12.30 -11.16
N PRO A 20 3.79 -13.56 -10.67
CA PRO A 20 2.63 -14.38 -10.95
C PRO A 20 1.38 -13.76 -10.33
N VAL A 21 0.34 -13.62 -11.14
CA VAL A 21 -0.96 -13.08 -10.71
C VAL A 21 -1.98 -14.21 -10.69
N ASP A 22 -2.59 -14.44 -9.54
CA ASP A 22 -3.71 -15.37 -9.40
C ASP A 22 -5.05 -14.58 -9.42
N PHE A 23 -5.68 -14.51 -10.57
CA PHE A 23 -7.00 -13.90 -10.71
C PHE A 23 -8.11 -14.66 -10.00
N GLY A 24 -7.85 -15.92 -9.61
CA GLY A 24 -8.75 -16.76 -8.83
C GLY A 24 -8.60 -16.58 -7.32
N ALA A 25 -7.63 -15.79 -6.88
CA ALA A 25 -7.44 -15.52 -5.46
C ALA A 25 -8.72 -14.94 -4.85
N TYR A 26 -9.19 -15.55 -3.75
CA TYR A 26 -10.37 -15.08 -3.04
C TYR A 26 -10.01 -14.40 -1.73
N GLN A 27 -10.92 -13.64 -1.17
CA GLN A 27 -10.75 -13.01 0.13
C GLN A 27 -11.21 -13.93 1.24
N HIS A 28 -10.31 -14.26 2.17
CA HIS A 28 -10.64 -15.01 3.39
C HIS A 28 -11.50 -14.18 4.35
N ALA A 29 -12.39 -14.84 5.07
CA ALA A 29 -12.95 -14.27 6.28
C ALA A 29 -11.85 -14.16 7.37
N PRO A 30 -11.92 -13.16 8.28
CA PRO A 30 -10.88 -12.97 9.30
C PRO A 30 -10.57 -14.23 10.13
N GLU A 31 -11.57 -15.06 10.41
CA GLU A 31 -11.44 -16.30 11.16
C GLU A 31 -10.71 -17.43 10.41
N GLU A 32 -10.57 -17.30 9.11
CA GLU A 32 -9.84 -18.26 8.26
C GLU A 32 -8.38 -17.89 8.07
N LEU A 33 -7.99 -16.67 8.52
CA LEU A 33 -6.64 -16.16 8.32
C LEU A 33 -5.63 -16.83 9.27
N PRO A 34 -4.39 -17.09 8.82
CA PRO A 34 -3.31 -17.47 9.72
C PRO A 34 -3.09 -16.43 10.82
N THR A 35 -2.77 -16.89 12.03
CA THR A 35 -2.63 -16.02 13.21
C THR A 35 -1.58 -14.91 13.02
N ASP A 36 -0.49 -15.20 12.33
CA ASP A 36 0.58 -14.26 12.02
C ASP A 36 0.18 -13.17 11.00
N VAL A 37 -0.90 -13.40 10.26
CA VAL A 37 -1.45 -12.46 9.29
C VAL A 37 -2.47 -11.51 9.92
N LEU A 38 -3.16 -11.93 11.00
CA LEU A 38 -4.22 -11.12 11.66
C LEU A 38 -3.76 -9.73 12.07
N GLN A 39 -2.48 -9.57 12.45
CA GLN A 39 -1.93 -8.27 12.82
C GLN A 39 -2.04 -7.23 11.69
N PHE A 40 -2.11 -7.65 10.44
CA PHE A 40 -2.21 -6.78 9.27
C PHE A 40 -3.64 -6.30 8.97
N LEU A 41 -4.61 -6.68 9.80
CA LEU A 41 -5.96 -6.11 9.83
C LEU A 41 -6.09 -4.96 10.82
N LEU A 42 -5.17 -4.85 11.79
CA LEU A 42 -5.28 -3.91 12.89
C LEU A 42 -5.01 -2.46 12.46
N PRO A 43 -5.65 -1.48 13.11
CA PRO A 43 -5.31 -0.07 12.93
C PRO A 43 -3.86 0.21 13.34
N SER A 44 -3.33 1.30 12.84
CA SER A 44 -2.02 1.80 13.24
C SER A 44 -2.04 3.33 13.30
N ARG A 45 -0.94 3.94 13.78
CA ARG A 45 -0.85 5.40 13.92
C ARG A 45 -1.21 6.18 12.65
N TYR A 46 -0.93 5.62 11.48
CA TYR A 46 -1.16 6.28 10.20
C TYR A 46 -2.27 5.64 9.37
N CYS A 47 -2.86 4.57 9.87
CA CYS A 47 -3.93 3.80 9.21
C CYS A 47 -5.10 3.70 10.18
N GLU A 48 -6.00 4.68 10.14
CA GLU A 48 -7.14 4.81 11.05
C GLU A 48 -8.32 4.00 10.51
N VAL A 49 -8.31 2.69 10.77
CA VAL A 49 -9.38 1.76 10.33
C VAL A 49 -10.71 2.12 10.98
N ASP A 50 -10.70 2.55 12.26
CA ASP A 50 -11.89 2.91 13.03
C ASP A 50 -12.32 4.38 12.80
N SER A 51 -12.17 4.87 11.57
CA SER A 51 -12.55 6.21 11.16
C SER A 51 -13.72 6.18 10.16
N GLU A 52 -14.10 7.33 9.63
CA GLU A 52 -15.09 7.41 8.55
C GLU A 52 -14.69 6.62 7.29
N LEU A 53 -13.38 6.28 7.14
CA LEU A 53 -12.89 5.45 6.05
C LEU A 53 -13.50 4.04 6.08
N LEU A 54 -13.90 3.53 7.24
CA LEU A 54 -14.59 2.24 7.33
C LEU A 54 -15.92 2.27 6.57
N ALA A 55 -16.78 3.24 6.90
CA ALA A 55 -18.07 3.38 6.23
C ALA A 55 -17.89 3.69 4.74
N PHE A 56 -16.94 4.56 4.41
CA PHE A 56 -16.62 4.88 3.03
C PHE A 56 -16.17 3.63 2.24
N ALA A 57 -15.25 2.83 2.78
CA ALA A 57 -14.73 1.64 2.10
C ALA A 57 -15.85 0.64 1.78
N TRP A 58 -16.74 0.37 2.74
CA TRP A 58 -17.88 -0.51 2.53
C TRP A 58 -18.89 0.04 1.52
N ALA A 59 -19.18 1.33 1.56
CA ALA A 59 -20.07 1.96 0.58
C ALA A 59 -19.48 1.92 -0.84
N ARG A 60 -18.17 2.09 -0.97
CA ARG A 60 -17.47 2.20 -2.28
C ARG A 60 -17.14 0.83 -2.88
N PHE A 61 -16.64 -0.10 -2.06
CA PHE A 61 -16.09 -1.38 -2.51
C PHE A 61 -16.91 -2.60 -2.09
N GLY A 62 -17.96 -2.43 -1.28
CA GLY A 62 -18.75 -3.55 -0.75
C GLY A 62 -19.37 -4.42 -1.82
N GLN A 63 -19.70 -3.86 -2.98
CA GLN A 63 -20.27 -4.58 -4.13
C GLN A 63 -19.19 -5.09 -5.13
N THR A 64 -17.92 -4.73 -4.95
CA THR A 64 -16.85 -5.30 -5.77
C THR A 64 -16.72 -6.79 -5.47
N PRO A 65 -16.54 -7.66 -6.48
CA PRO A 65 -16.36 -9.09 -6.24
C PRO A 65 -15.27 -9.37 -5.21
N LEU A 66 -15.51 -10.36 -4.33
CA LEU A 66 -14.55 -10.77 -3.33
C LEU A 66 -13.28 -11.33 -3.99
N GLY A 67 -12.13 -11.08 -3.36
CA GLY A 67 -10.84 -11.59 -3.82
C GLY A 67 -10.05 -10.58 -4.62
N TRP A 68 -9.36 -11.04 -5.66
CA TRP A 68 -8.42 -10.23 -6.44
C TRP A 68 -8.97 -8.87 -6.88
N ALA A 69 -10.22 -8.81 -7.32
CA ALA A 69 -10.80 -7.59 -7.88
C ALA A 69 -10.82 -6.38 -6.93
N ARG A 70 -10.86 -6.61 -5.61
CA ARG A 70 -10.86 -5.52 -4.62
C ARG A 70 -9.53 -4.79 -4.51
N GLY A 71 -8.41 -5.50 -4.64
CA GLY A 71 -7.08 -4.91 -4.60
C GLY A 71 -6.89 -3.83 -5.67
N PRO A 72 -6.99 -4.17 -6.95
CA PRO A 72 -6.93 -3.19 -8.05
C PRO A 72 -7.95 -2.06 -7.91
N ALA A 73 -9.20 -2.35 -7.54
CA ALA A 73 -10.22 -1.31 -7.36
C ALA A 73 -9.84 -0.28 -6.30
N ILE A 74 -9.20 -0.72 -5.20
CA ILE A 74 -8.67 0.18 -4.17
C ILE A 74 -7.47 0.95 -4.70
N CYS A 75 -6.56 0.32 -5.44
CA CYS A 75 -5.41 0.98 -6.07
C CYS A 75 -5.85 2.10 -7.00
N ASP A 76 -6.77 1.81 -7.91
CA ASP A 76 -7.29 2.77 -8.88
C ASP A 76 -7.93 3.97 -8.16
N PHE A 77 -8.78 3.69 -7.18
CA PHE A 77 -9.38 4.76 -6.37
C PHE A 77 -8.34 5.64 -5.69
N VAL A 78 -7.33 5.05 -5.04
CA VAL A 78 -6.29 5.82 -4.35
C VAL A 78 -5.49 6.66 -5.32
N HIS A 79 -5.16 6.10 -6.48
CA HIS A 79 -4.45 6.80 -7.56
C HIS A 79 -5.26 7.98 -8.09
N GLU A 80 -6.57 7.86 -8.24
CA GLU A 80 -7.45 8.94 -8.66
C GLU A 80 -7.67 9.98 -7.55
N ARG A 81 -7.66 9.53 -6.27
CA ARG A 81 -7.99 10.38 -5.13
C ARG A 81 -6.86 11.29 -4.70
N ILE A 82 -5.62 10.82 -4.75
CA ILE A 82 -4.45 11.57 -4.30
C ILE A 82 -3.64 12.06 -5.49
N ARG A 83 -3.43 13.36 -5.58
CA ARG A 83 -2.48 13.96 -6.52
C ARG A 83 -1.07 13.90 -5.93
N PHE A 84 -0.14 13.34 -6.68
CA PHE A 84 1.25 13.28 -6.26
C PHE A 84 1.92 14.66 -6.30
N ASP A 85 2.53 15.08 -5.19
CA ASP A 85 3.27 16.34 -5.09
C ASP A 85 4.36 16.26 -4.00
N TYR A 86 5.64 16.27 -4.38
CA TYR A 86 6.76 16.25 -3.45
C TYR A 86 6.77 17.43 -2.46
N ASN A 87 6.27 18.58 -2.86
CA ASN A 87 6.20 19.76 -1.98
C ASN A 87 5.21 19.57 -0.83
N GLN A 88 4.33 18.59 -0.94
CA GLN A 88 3.35 18.24 0.09
C GLN A 88 3.81 17.07 0.98
N ALA A 89 5.09 16.66 0.87
CA ALA A 89 5.63 15.61 1.72
C ALA A 89 5.55 15.98 3.21
N ARG A 90 4.88 15.15 4.00
CA ARG A 90 4.70 15.35 5.45
C ARG A 90 4.72 14.01 6.16
N SER A 91 5.74 13.78 7.01
CA SER A 91 5.94 12.52 7.71
C SER A 91 4.85 12.15 8.72
N THR A 92 4.02 13.12 9.12
CA THR A 92 2.96 12.95 10.12
C THR A 92 1.56 12.76 9.51
N ARG A 93 1.41 12.86 8.17
CA ARG A 93 0.09 12.71 7.54
C ARG A 93 -0.42 11.29 7.71
N SER A 94 -1.64 11.16 8.19
CA SER A 94 -2.35 9.90 8.29
C SER A 94 -3.15 9.59 7.01
N ALA A 95 -3.69 8.37 6.92
CA ALA A 95 -4.52 7.96 5.79
C ALA A 95 -5.77 8.83 5.64
N LEU A 96 -6.43 9.13 6.77
CA LEU A 96 -7.61 9.99 6.79
C LEU A 96 -7.29 11.42 6.32
N GLN A 97 -6.17 11.97 6.79
CA GLN A 97 -5.72 13.28 6.32
C GLN A 97 -5.39 13.27 4.82
N GLY A 98 -4.70 12.24 4.32
CA GLY A 98 -4.42 12.08 2.89
C GLY A 98 -5.69 12.00 2.05
N PHE A 99 -6.69 11.27 2.55
CA PHE A 99 -8.00 11.16 1.92
C PHE A 99 -8.70 12.51 1.76
N HIS A 100 -8.67 13.37 2.79
CA HIS A 100 -9.29 14.71 2.74
C HIS A 100 -8.47 15.71 1.95
N GLU A 101 -7.17 15.76 2.16
CA GLU A 101 -6.27 16.71 1.52
C GLU A 101 -6.06 16.43 0.03
N GLN A 102 -6.29 15.19 -0.41
CA GLN A 102 -6.19 14.75 -1.82
C GLN A 102 -4.83 15.04 -2.47
N THR A 103 -3.78 15.15 -1.67
CA THR A 103 -2.42 15.38 -2.14
C THR A 103 -1.43 14.70 -1.23
N GLY A 104 -0.30 14.25 -1.77
CA GLY A 104 0.72 13.57 -0.99
C GLY A 104 1.82 12.96 -1.83
N VAL A 105 2.61 12.11 -1.20
CA VAL A 105 3.70 11.36 -1.82
C VAL A 105 3.44 9.85 -1.71
N CYS A 106 4.32 9.00 -2.27
CA CYS A 106 4.14 7.54 -2.30
C CYS A 106 3.69 6.94 -0.95
N ARG A 107 4.23 7.46 0.17
CA ARG A 107 3.84 7.08 1.52
C ARG A 107 2.35 7.29 1.80
N ASP A 108 1.79 8.40 1.35
CA ASP A 108 0.39 8.76 1.62
C ASP A 108 -0.56 7.90 0.79
N PHE A 109 -0.19 7.57 -0.45
CA PHE A 109 -0.90 6.58 -1.27
C PHE A 109 -0.92 5.21 -0.60
N ALA A 110 0.25 4.73 -0.15
CA ALA A 110 0.37 3.43 0.50
C ALA A 110 -0.44 3.36 1.81
N HIS A 111 -0.41 4.40 2.65
CA HIS A 111 -1.20 4.44 3.88
C HIS A 111 -2.71 4.41 3.61
N LEU A 112 -3.20 5.17 2.63
CA LEU A 112 -4.61 5.16 2.30
C LEU A 112 -5.02 3.79 1.74
N ALA A 113 -4.23 3.21 0.85
CA ALA A 113 -4.50 1.88 0.31
C ALA A 113 -4.53 0.80 1.40
N VAL A 114 -3.54 0.79 2.31
CA VAL A 114 -3.50 -0.13 3.45
C VAL A 114 -4.73 0.04 4.33
N THR A 115 -5.14 1.28 4.62
CA THR A 115 -6.31 1.54 5.46
C THR A 115 -7.59 1.02 4.81
N LEU A 116 -7.81 1.32 3.53
CA LEU A 116 -9.00 0.86 2.81
C LEU A 116 -9.04 -0.67 2.69
N CYS A 117 -7.89 -1.32 2.45
CA CYS A 117 -7.81 -2.78 2.46
C CYS A 117 -8.21 -3.36 3.83
N ARG A 118 -7.66 -2.82 4.91
CA ARG A 118 -7.98 -3.27 6.28
C ARG A 118 -9.44 -3.03 6.64
N CYS A 119 -10.02 -1.90 6.24
CA CYS A 119 -11.46 -1.63 6.38
C CYS A 119 -12.31 -2.69 5.68
N MET A 120 -11.83 -3.28 4.60
CA MET A 120 -12.50 -4.34 3.85
C MET A 120 -12.13 -5.76 4.32
N ASN A 121 -11.48 -5.89 5.48
CA ASN A 121 -10.96 -7.15 6.02
C ASN A 121 -9.92 -7.84 5.11
N ILE A 122 -9.17 -7.06 4.35
CA ILE A 122 -8.04 -7.54 3.56
C ILE A 122 -6.76 -7.22 4.32
N PRO A 123 -6.00 -8.22 4.80
CA PRO A 123 -4.74 -7.97 5.47
C PRO A 123 -3.78 -7.23 4.53
N ALA A 124 -3.27 -6.10 4.99
CA ALA A 124 -2.37 -5.28 4.20
C ALA A 124 -1.24 -4.70 5.05
N ARG A 125 -0.03 -4.66 4.48
CA ARG A 125 1.13 -4.07 5.14
C ARG A 125 1.79 -3.00 4.29
N TYR A 126 2.33 -2.02 4.96
CA TYR A 126 3.18 -1.01 4.36
C TYR A 126 4.57 -1.59 4.09
N ALA A 127 5.10 -1.34 2.92
CA ALA A 127 6.46 -1.67 2.55
C ALA A 127 7.18 -0.43 2.02
N THR A 128 8.50 -0.40 2.20
CA THR A 128 9.35 0.68 1.71
C THR A 128 10.72 0.15 1.34
N GLY A 129 11.33 0.73 0.33
CA GLY A 129 12.63 0.32 -0.14
C GLY A 129 13.06 1.10 -1.38
N TYR A 130 14.13 0.63 -2.00
CA TYR A 130 14.59 1.18 -3.25
C TYR A 130 13.78 0.61 -4.41
N LEU A 131 13.32 1.49 -5.28
CA LEU A 131 12.70 1.14 -6.54
C LEU A 131 13.73 1.37 -7.65
N GLY A 132 14.08 0.31 -8.40
CA GLY A 132 15.03 0.40 -9.50
C GLY A 132 14.43 1.03 -10.76
N ASP A 133 15.30 1.47 -11.67
CA ASP A 133 14.93 1.98 -12.99
C ASP A 133 14.58 0.83 -13.97
N ILE A 134 13.70 -0.09 -13.53
CA ILE A 134 13.34 -1.27 -14.32
C ILE A 134 12.31 -0.86 -15.37
N GLY A 135 12.62 -1.13 -16.64
CA GLY A 135 11.72 -0.83 -17.77
C GLY A 135 11.59 0.64 -18.15
N ILE A 136 12.37 1.52 -17.52
CA ILE A 136 12.46 2.95 -17.85
C ILE A 136 13.91 3.36 -18.13
N PRO A 137 14.18 4.45 -18.85
CA PRO A 137 15.54 4.96 -19.00
C PRO A 137 16.15 5.32 -17.65
N PRO A 138 17.43 4.94 -17.38
CA PRO A 138 18.09 5.25 -16.12
C PRO A 138 18.07 6.75 -15.81
N VAL A 139 17.66 7.10 -14.60
CA VAL A 139 17.71 8.47 -14.11
C VAL A 139 19.08 8.79 -13.50
N ARG A 140 19.53 10.04 -13.67
CA ARG A 140 20.86 10.47 -13.18
C ARG A 140 20.90 10.79 -11.68
N PHE A 141 19.73 10.80 -11.02
CA PHE A 141 19.64 11.10 -9.60
C PHE A 141 19.83 9.82 -8.78
N PRO A 142 20.35 9.92 -7.55
CA PRO A 142 20.39 8.79 -6.65
C PRO A 142 19.00 8.20 -6.47
N MET A 143 18.89 6.87 -6.40
CA MET A 143 17.65 6.20 -6.05
C MET A 143 17.16 6.71 -4.70
N ASP A 144 15.88 7.00 -4.62
CA ASP A 144 15.19 7.37 -3.39
C ASP A 144 14.37 6.19 -2.85
N PHE A 145 14.00 6.28 -1.59
CA PHE A 145 13.07 5.34 -0.99
C PHE A 145 11.66 5.59 -1.51
N SER A 146 11.07 4.56 -2.05
CA SER A 146 9.67 4.53 -2.43
C SER A 146 8.85 3.74 -1.41
N ALA A 147 7.56 4.00 -1.36
CA ALA A 147 6.63 3.26 -0.54
C ALA A 147 5.60 2.57 -1.44
N TRP A 148 5.25 1.34 -1.05
CA TRP A 148 4.17 0.58 -1.64
C TRP A 148 3.42 -0.17 -0.54
N PHE A 149 2.48 -0.97 -0.89
CA PHE A 149 1.80 -1.85 0.05
C PHE A 149 1.68 -3.24 -0.55
N GLU A 150 1.54 -4.19 0.34
CA GLU A 150 1.33 -5.58 0.01
C GLU A 150 0.04 -6.04 0.67
N VAL A 151 -0.73 -6.83 -0.05
CA VAL A 151 -1.93 -7.48 0.46
C VAL A 151 -1.69 -8.96 0.60
N TYR A 152 -2.34 -9.59 1.56
CA TYR A 152 -2.38 -11.03 1.67
C TYR A 152 -3.59 -11.54 0.87
N PRO A 153 -3.41 -11.96 -0.39
CA PRO A 153 -4.45 -12.66 -1.11
C PRO A 153 -4.56 -14.05 -0.51
N ALA A 154 -5.74 -14.59 -0.52
CA ALA A 154 -5.92 -15.98 -0.21
C ALA A 154 -5.12 -16.81 -1.19
N GLY A 155 -4.14 -17.53 -0.70
CA GLY A 155 -3.50 -18.58 -1.48
C GLY A 155 -4.53 -19.62 -1.90
N THR A 156 -4.30 -20.22 -3.04
CA THR A 156 -5.02 -21.42 -3.48
C THR A 156 -5.05 -22.44 -2.34
N ARG A 157 -6.24 -22.96 -2.03
CA ARG A 157 -6.41 -24.15 -1.17
C ARG A 157 -5.63 -25.33 -1.74
#